data_6dae5ab13ca83d9d89c3cd7bdc6f657a
#
_entry.id   6dae5ab13ca83d9d89c3cd7bdc6f657a
#
_cell.length_a   1.000
_cell.length_b   1.000
_cell.length_c   1.000
_cell.angle_alpha   90.00
_cell.angle_beta   90.00
_cell.angle_gamma   90.00
#
_symmetry.space_group_name_H-M   'P 1'
#
loop_
_entity.id
_entity.type
_entity.pdbx_description
1 polymer ?
#
loop_
_entity_poly.entity_id
_entity_poly.type
_entity_poly.pdbx_seq_one_letter_code
_entity_poly.pdbx_strand_id
1 'polypeptide(L)'
;MTVDDFLKEWHSEEPFVVAHTSGSTGKPKEIKLLKADMRASAALTNRFFSIDSGSTLLLCLSPDYIAGKMMIVRAEEAGATLLVESPSNRPLEHFSGATVDLLAVVPSQALWLAEHQESLNNVRNMIVGGGEITPRLRTMLSQLHVNAYATYGMTETCSHVALSRIAEPAQPFEALPPVTFATFAFQKK
;
A
#
# COMPACT_ATOMS: atom_id res chain seq x y z
N MET A 1 16.31 6.61 1.07
CA MET A 1 15.78 7.27 -0.17
C MET A 1 14.72 8.27 0.26
N THR A 2 14.78 9.49 -0.24
CA THR A 2 13.72 10.49 -0.09
C THR A 2 12.67 10.34 -1.19
N VAL A 3 11.54 11.06 -1.08
CA VAL A 3 10.55 11.15 -2.17
C VAL A 3 11.18 11.75 -3.42
N ASP A 4 11.96 12.84 -3.27
CA ASP A 4 12.63 13.51 -4.38
C ASP A 4 13.66 12.61 -5.08
N ASP A 5 14.39 11.77 -4.32
CA ASP A 5 15.32 10.81 -4.92
C ASP A 5 14.58 9.77 -5.76
N PHE A 6 13.44 9.27 -5.26
CA PHE A 6 12.62 8.33 -6.01
C PHE A 6 12.00 9.00 -7.26
N LEU A 7 11.51 10.22 -7.15
CA LEU A 7 10.96 10.95 -8.31
C LEU A 7 12.01 11.19 -9.40
N LYS A 8 13.26 11.48 -9.04
CA LYS A 8 14.37 11.55 -10.02
C LYS A 8 14.58 10.21 -10.73
N GLU A 9 14.57 9.08 -9.98
CA GLU A 9 14.64 7.74 -10.58
C GLU A 9 13.40 7.45 -11.44
N TRP A 10 12.20 7.81 -10.97
CA TRP A 10 10.94 7.60 -11.66
C TRP A 10 10.85 8.33 -13.00
N HIS A 11 11.33 9.58 -13.06
CA HIS A 11 11.34 10.40 -14.27
C HIS A 11 12.59 10.24 -15.16
N SER A 12 13.54 9.38 -14.76
CA SER A 12 14.71 9.06 -15.60
C SER A 12 14.30 8.29 -16.86
N GLU A 13 15.21 8.23 -17.86
CA GLU A 13 14.99 7.48 -19.11
C GLU A 13 15.01 5.96 -18.93
N GLU A 14 15.53 5.45 -17.78
CA GLU A 14 15.55 4.03 -17.50
C GLU A 14 14.12 3.47 -17.45
N PRO A 15 13.83 2.33 -18.11
CA PRO A 15 12.48 1.76 -18.14
C PRO A 15 12.08 1.06 -16.84
N PHE A 16 12.96 0.99 -15.85
CA PHE A 16 12.74 0.29 -14.58
C PHE A 16 13.20 1.15 -13.39
N VAL A 17 12.75 0.79 -12.21
CA VAL A 17 13.28 1.22 -10.92
C VAL A 17 13.82 0.03 -10.15
N VAL A 18 14.74 0.27 -9.22
CA VAL A 18 15.28 -0.78 -8.35
C VAL A 18 14.49 -0.82 -7.04
N ALA A 19 14.00 -1.99 -6.69
CA ALA A 19 13.39 -2.28 -5.41
C ALA A 19 14.20 -3.34 -4.66
N HIS A 20 14.19 -3.26 -3.32
CA HIS A 20 14.84 -4.23 -2.45
C HIS A 20 13.80 -5.04 -1.70
N THR A 21 13.96 -6.37 -1.68
CA THR A 21 13.15 -7.21 -0.80
C THR A 21 13.81 -7.35 0.56
N SER A 22 13.01 -7.42 1.61
CA SER A 22 13.48 -7.62 2.99
C SER A 22 14.03 -9.03 3.26
N GLY A 23 14.30 -9.83 2.21
CA GLY A 23 14.89 -11.16 2.18
C GLY A 23 14.73 -12.00 3.46
N SER A 24 13.85 -12.98 3.46
CA SER A 24 13.73 -13.99 4.53
C SER A 24 15.03 -14.79 4.77
N THR A 25 16.03 -14.64 3.91
CA THR A 25 17.33 -15.36 3.91
C THR A 25 18.54 -14.47 4.20
N GLY A 26 18.36 -13.21 4.65
CA GLY A 26 19.42 -12.41 5.28
C GLY A 26 20.10 -11.35 4.41
N LYS A 27 20.10 -11.40 3.08
CA LYS A 27 20.59 -10.30 2.23
C LYS A 27 19.45 -9.73 1.39
N PRO A 28 19.25 -8.40 1.38
CA PRO A 28 18.28 -7.78 0.47
C PRO A 28 18.59 -8.17 -0.97
N LYS A 29 17.58 -8.62 -1.69
CA LYS A 29 17.69 -8.93 -3.12
C LYS A 29 17.19 -7.73 -3.91
N GLU A 30 18.01 -7.27 -4.86
CA GLU A 30 17.61 -6.26 -5.82
C GLU A 30 16.65 -6.86 -6.86
N ILE A 31 15.57 -6.16 -7.12
CA ILE A 31 14.59 -6.51 -8.15
C ILE A 31 14.38 -5.27 -9.01
N LYS A 32 14.53 -5.44 -10.33
CA LYS A 32 14.17 -4.40 -11.30
C LYS A 32 12.69 -4.54 -11.63
N LEU A 33 11.94 -3.48 -11.36
CA LEU A 33 10.51 -3.38 -11.66
C LEU A 33 10.33 -2.44 -12.85
N LEU A 34 9.62 -2.91 -13.87
CA LEU A 34 9.33 -2.06 -15.03
C LEU A 34 8.38 -0.92 -14.59
N LYS A 35 8.71 0.30 -14.99
CA LYS A 35 7.84 1.47 -14.73
C LYS A 35 6.44 1.27 -15.33
N ALA A 36 6.34 0.60 -16.48
CA ALA A 36 5.06 0.27 -17.10
C ALA A 36 4.19 -0.64 -16.20
N ASP A 37 4.79 -1.65 -15.55
CA ASP A 37 4.08 -2.55 -14.64
C ASP A 37 3.65 -1.81 -13.36
N MET A 38 4.51 -0.94 -12.85
CA MET A 38 4.19 -0.11 -11.68
C MET A 38 3.03 0.87 -11.98
N ARG A 39 3.00 1.48 -13.17
CA ARG A 39 1.87 2.30 -13.62
C ARG A 39 0.59 1.49 -13.72
N ALA A 40 0.65 0.31 -14.33
CA ALA A 40 -0.50 -0.58 -14.42
C ALA A 40 -1.04 -0.95 -13.03
N SER A 41 -0.15 -1.33 -12.09
CA SER A 41 -0.52 -1.62 -10.70
C SER A 41 -1.13 -0.42 -9.97
N ALA A 42 -0.55 0.78 -10.16
CA ALA A 42 -1.10 2.02 -9.60
C ALA A 42 -2.50 2.31 -10.13
N ALA A 43 -2.72 2.16 -11.44
CA ALA A 43 -4.01 2.37 -12.09
C ALA A 43 -5.10 1.42 -11.54
N LEU A 44 -4.77 0.17 -11.20
CA LEU A 44 -5.72 -0.76 -10.59
C LEU A 44 -6.17 -0.27 -9.21
N THR A 45 -5.22 0.16 -8.38
CA THR A 45 -5.52 0.71 -7.05
C THR A 45 -6.32 2.00 -7.15
N ASN A 46 -5.89 2.92 -8.03
CA ASN A 46 -6.56 4.21 -8.22
C ASN A 46 -8.00 4.03 -8.68
N ARG A 47 -8.26 3.08 -9.60
CA ARG A 47 -9.61 2.74 -10.04
C ARG A 47 -10.45 2.18 -8.90
N PHE A 48 -9.90 1.25 -8.10
CA PHE A 48 -10.62 0.61 -7.00
C PHE A 48 -11.09 1.63 -5.95
N PHE A 49 -10.21 2.59 -5.61
CA PHE A 49 -10.51 3.62 -4.61
C PHE A 49 -11.04 4.93 -5.20
N SER A 50 -11.28 4.99 -6.51
CA SER A 50 -11.71 6.20 -7.22
C SER A 50 -10.77 7.40 -6.98
N ILE A 51 -9.46 7.14 -7.02
CA ILE A 51 -8.42 8.17 -6.86
C ILE A 51 -8.24 8.92 -8.19
N ASP A 52 -8.30 10.23 -8.12
CA ASP A 52 -8.14 11.17 -9.22
C ASP A 52 -7.34 12.42 -8.82
N SER A 53 -7.29 13.43 -9.67
CA SER A 53 -6.54 14.68 -9.43
C SER A 53 -7.09 15.53 -8.27
N GLY A 54 -8.31 15.28 -7.81
CA GLY A 54 -8.91 15.92 -6.64
C GLY A 54 -8.61 15.19 -5.33
N SER A 55 -8.01 14.01 -5.41
CA SER A 55 -7.75 13.15 -4.26
C SER A 55 -6.45 13.52 -3.53
N THR A 56 -6.38 13.13 -2.26
CA THR A 56 -5.20 13.30 -1.41
C THR A 56 -4.76 11.94 -0.86
N LEU A 57 -3.50 11.57 -1.13
CA LEU A 57 -2.86 10.38 -0.61
C LEU A 57 -1.88 10.75 0.49
N LEU A 58 -1.70 9.89 1.49
CA LEU A 58 -0.71 10.12 2.54
C LEU A 58 0.35 9.01 2.54
N LEU A 59 1.61 9.42 2.43
CA LEU A 59 2.79 8.58 2.51
C LEU A 59 3.41 8.70 3.91
N CYS A 60 3.33 7.63 4.69
CA CYS A 60 4.01 7.47 5.98
C CYS A 60 4.95 6.24 6.00
N LEU A 61 5.28 5.71 4.81
CA LEU A 61 6.16 4.57 4.60
C LEU A 61 7.45 5.03 3.88
N SER A 62 8.58 4.37 4.16
CA SER A 62 9.82 4.69 3.47
C SER A 62 9.75 4.33 1.99
N PRO A 63 10.19 5.23 1.08
CA PRO A 63 10.37 4.92 -0.34
C PRO A 63 11.51 3.92 -0.62
N ASP A 64 12.25 3.45 0.37
CA ASP A 64 13.18 2.33 0.21
C ASP A 64 12.45 1.02 -0.11
N TYR A 65 11.19 0.90 0.32
CA TYR A 65 10.35 -0.28 0.13
C TYR A 65 9.27 -0.04 -0.92
N ILE A 66 8.82 -1.15 -1.54
CA ILE A 66 7.83 -1.09 -2.62
C ILE A 66 6.52 -0.41 -2.21
N ALA A 67 6.08 -0.57 -0.96
CA ALA A 67 4.84 0.04 -0.49
C ALA A 67 4.91 1.58 -0.51
N GLY A 68 6.04 2.16 -0.07
CA GLY A 68 6.28 3.60 -0.14
C GLY A 68 6.41 4.10 -1.58
N LYS A 69 7.22 3.40 -2.42
CA LYS A 69 7.36 3.73 -3.85
C LYS A 69 5.99 3.78 -4.54
N MET A 70 5.14 2.77 -4.30
CA MET A 70 3.84 2.69 -4.96
C MET A 70 2.84 3.73 -4.50
N MET A 71 2.95 4.29 -3.29
CA MET A 71 2.13 5.45 -2.90
C MET A 71 2.49 6.69 -3.73
N ILE A 72 3.79 6.91 -3.99
CA ILE A 72 4.25 8.00 -4.86
C ILE A 72 3.74 7.78 -6.29
N VAL A 73 3.91 6.56 -6.84
CA VAL A 73 3.45 6.25 -8.21
C VAL A 73 1.94 6.40 -8.35
N ARG A 74 1.14 6.00 -7.34
CA ARG A 74 -0.32 6.18 -7.36
C ARG A 74 -0.70 7.66 -7.43
N ALA A 75 -0.05 8.50 -6.64
CA ALA A 75 -0.29 9.94 -6.66
C ALA A 75 0.10 10.56 -8.02
N GLU A 76 1.29 10.25 -8.53
CA GLU A 76 1.78 10.72 -9.84
C GLU A 76 0.81 10.33 -10.98
N GLU A 77 0.43 9.04 -11.07
CA GLU A 77 -0.44 8.55 -12.15
C GLU A 77 -1.88 9.10 -12.08
N ALA A 78 -2.34 9.49 -10.91
CA ALA A 78 -3.66 10.11 -10.75
C ALA A 78 -3.63 11.64 -10.84
N GLY A 79 -2.45 12.27 -10.79
CA GLY A 79 -2.30 13.70 -10.58
C GLY A 79 -2.81 14.16 -9.21
N ALA A 80 -2.83 13.24 -8.23
CA ALA A 80 -3.35 13.47 -6.89
C ALA A 80 -2.33 14.19 -5.99
N THR A 81 -2.82 14.84 -4.94
CA THR A 81 -1.95 15.43 -3.92
C THR A 81 -1.31 14.32 -3.08
N LEU A 82 0.02 14.34 -2.92
CA LEU A 82 0.74 13.46 -2.01
C LEU A 82 1.19 14.24 -0.79
N LEU A 83 0.61 13.93 0.36
CA LEU A 83 1.11 14.39 1.66
C LEU A 83 2.17 13.40 2.17
N VAL A 84 3.24 13.92 2.76
CA VAL A 84 4.37 13.10 3.21
C VAL A 84 4.64 13.33 4.68
N GLU A 85 4.61 12.25 5.45
CA GLU A 85 5.12 12.19 6.82
C GLU A 85 6.40 11.38 6.89
N SER A 86 7.27 11.71 7.83
CA SER A 86 8.43 10.87 8.13
C SER A 86 7.98 9.48 8.59
N PRO A 87 8.56 8.40 8.05
CA PRO A 87 8.20 7.05 8.46
C PRO A 87 8.38 6.85 9.97
N SER A 88 7.31 6.44 10.64
CA SER A 88 7.31 6.16 12.08
C SER A 88 6.33 5.02 12.39
N ASN A 89 6.38 4.49 13.62
CA ASN A 89 5.37 3.53 14.10
C ASN A 89 4.08 4.22 14.59
N ARG A 90 4.03 5.57 14.53
CA ARG A 90 2.90 6.39 14.96
C ARG A 90 2.47 7.34 13.84
N PRO A 91 1.97 6.81 12.72
CA PRO A 91 1.53 7.66 11.61
C PRO A 91 0.34 8.51 12.06
N LEU A 92 0.25 9.71 11.51
CA LEU A 92 -0.83 10.66 11.81
C LEU A 92 -0.86 11.21 13.25
N GLU A 93 0.15 10.94 14.10
CA GLU A 93 0.19 11.43 15.50
C GLU A 93 0.04 12.96 15.58
N HIS A 94 0.59 13.68 14.61
CA HIS A 94 0.56 15.14 14.55
C HIS A 94 -0.15 15.67 13.30
N PHE A 95 -0.83 14.78 12.57
CA PHE A 95 -1.52 15.15 11.34
C PHE A 95 -2.83 15.87 11.66
N SER A 96 -3.04 17.01 11.02
CA SER A 96 -4.29 17.75 11.14
C SER A 96 -4.64 18.42 9.80
N GLY A 97 -5.91 18.48 9.49
CA GLY A 97 -6.46 19.30 8.43
C GLY A 97 -7.04 18.54 7.26
N ALA A 98 -6.25 18.16 6.24
CA ALA A 98 -6.76 17.64 4.99
C ALA A 98 -7.43 16.26 5.12
N THR A 99 -8.47 16.02 4.31
CA THR A 99 -9.01 14.67 4.13
C THR A 99 -8.02 13.83 3.35
N VAL A 100 -7.75 12.61 3.82
CA VAL A 100 -6.90 11.62 3.18
C VAL A 100 -7.78 10.55 2.52
N ASP A 101 -7.74 10.44 1.20
CA ASP A 101 -8.52 9.47 0.45
C ASP A 101 -7.94 8.07 0.53
N LEU A 102 -6.60 7.96 0.59
CA LEU A 102 -5.90 6.67 0.74
C LEU A 102 -4.66 6.81 1.61
N LEU A 103 -4.59 5.95 2.63
CA LEU A 103 -3.45 5.73 3.52
C LEU A 103 -2.94 4.30 3.35
N ALA A 104 -1.62 4.10 3.22
CA ALA A 104 -1.00 2.78 3.24
C ALA A 104 -0.15 2.61 4.49
N VAL A 105 -0.35 1.50 5.21
CA VAL A 105 0.34 1.21 6.47
C VAL A 105 0.78 -0.26 6.57
N VAL A 106 1.75 -0.52 7.46
CA VAL A 106 2.09 -1.88 7.90
C VAL A 106 1.30 -2.27 9.15
N PRO A 107 1.21 -3.57 9.51
CA PRO A 107 0.41 -4.02 10.66
C PRO A 107 0.74 -3.33 12.00
N SER A 108 2.01 -3.01 12.26
CA SER A 108 2.41 -2.28 13.49
C SER A 108 1.85 -0.85 13.54
N GLN A 109 1.84 -0.16 12.41
CA GLN A 109 1.22 1.16 12.28
C GLN A 109 -0.30 1.08 12.38
N ALA A 110 -0.91 0.06 11.73
CA ALA A 110 -2.35 -0.18 11.82
C ALA A 110 -2.81 -0.47 13.26
N LEU A 111 -1.99 -1.18 14.04
CA LEU A 111 -2.28 -1.42 15.46
C LEU A 111 -2.30 -0.11 16.26
N TRP A 112 -1.29 0.73 16.07
CA TRP A 112 -1.24 2.03 16.74
C TRP A 112 -2.46 2.89 16.38
N LEU A 113 -2.82 2.96 15.10
CA LEU A 113 -4.00 3.70 14.62
C LEU A 113 -5.31 3.13 15.19
N ALA A 114 -5.43 1.81 15.35
CA ALA A 114 -6.61 1.19 15.95
C ALA A 114 -6.75 1.51 17.46
N GLU A 115 -5.63 1.82 18.13
CA GLU A 115 -5.59 2.27 19.53
C GLU A 115 -5.79 3.79 19.67
N HIS A 116 -5.58 4.55 18.56
CA HIS A 116 -5.67 6.03 18.51
C HIS A 116 -6.61 6.44 17.35
N GLN A 117 -7.88 6.01 17.43
CA GLN A 117 -8.85 6.13 16.34
C GLN A 117 -9.12 7.59 15.91
N GLU A 118 -8.92 8.54 16.81
CA GLU A 118 -9.04 9.96 16.53
C GLU A 118 -8.08 10.45 15.43
N SER A 119 -6.92 9.80 15.28
CA SER A 119 -5.97 10.09 14.19
C SER A 119 -6.53 9.75 12.81
N LEU A 120 -7.55 8.89 12.74
CA LEU A 120 -8.19 8.47 11.49
C LEU A 120 -9.40 9.32 11.07
N ASN A 121 -9.79 10.34 11.84
CA ASN A 121 -11.02 11.11 11.60
C ASN A 121 -11.12 11.69 10.18
N ASN A 122 -9.99 12.00 9.55
CA ASN A 122 -9.93 12.55 8.21
C ASN A 122 -9.48 11.52 7.15
N VAL A 123 -9.43 10.22 7.47
CA VAL A 123 -9.01 9.15 6.54
C VAL A 123 -10.23 8.39 6.03
N ARG A 124 -10.36 8.26 4.70
CA ARG A 124 -11.46 7.52 4.06
C ARG A 124 -11.15 6.04 3.92
N ASN A 125 -9.98 5.75 3.33
CA ASN A 125 -9.57 4.38 3.02
C ASN A 125 -8.15 4.11 3.54
N MET A 126 -7.95 2.91 4.09
CA MET A 126 -6.67 2.45 4.60
C MET A 126 -6.36 1.05 4.04
N ILE A 127 -5.18 0.88 3.47
CA ILE A 127 -4.67 -0.43 3.05
C ILE A 127 -3.57 -0.88 4.01
N VAL A 128 -3.66 -2.14 4.46
CA VAL A 128 -2.72 -2.76 5.40
C VAL A 128 -2.00 -3.91 4.71
N GLY A 129 -0.67 -3.82 4.64
CA GLY A 129 0.15 -4.82 3.97
C GLY A 129 1.55 -4.94 4.54
N GLY A 130 2.38 -5.79 3.91
CA GLY A 130 3.77 -5.98 4.33
C GLY A 130 3.97 -6.87 5.56
N GLY A 131 2.92 -7.49 6.10
CA GLY A 131 2.97 -8.41 7.23
C GLY A 131 1.63 -9.06 7.52
N GLU A 132 1.63 -9.97 8.50
CA GLU A 132 0.42 -10.67 8.92
C GLU A 132 -0.51 -9.76 9.74
N ILE A 133 -1.79 -9.78 9.42
CA ILE A 133 -2.85 -9.16 10.22
C ILE A 133 -3.39 -10.23 11.16
N THR A 134 -3.00 -10.16 12.43
CA THR A 134 -3.46 -11.10 13.47
C THR A 134 -4.98 -11.03 13.66
N PRO A 135 -5.65 -12.10 14.16
CA PRO A 135 -7.09 -12.06 14.44
C PRO A 135 -7.49 -10.88 15.34
N ARG A 136 -6.69 -10.60 16.39
CA ARG A 136 -6.93 -9.46 17.28
C ARG A 136 -6.90 -8.13 16.53
N LEU A 137 -5.86 -7.90 15.70
CA LEU A 137 -5.75 -6.67 14.92
C LEU A 137 -6.90 -6.56 13.92
N ARG A 138 -7.31 -7.67 13.28
CA ARG A 138 -8.47 -7.71 12.38
C ARG A 138 -9.73 -7.25 13.08
N THR A 139 -10.03 -7.76 14.25
CA THR A 139 -11.20 -7.36 15.04
C THR A 139 -11.16 -5.86 15.37
N MET A 140 -10.01 -5.34 15.80
CA MET A 140 -9.87 -3.90 16.08
C MET A 140 -10.11 -3.05 14.82
N LEU A 141 -9.51 -3.44 13.70
CA LEU A 141 -9.64 -2.70 12.44
C LEU A 141 -11.05 -2.77 11.85
N SER A 142 -11.79 -3.86 12.08
CA SER A 142 -13.18 -4.02 11.61
C SER A 142 -14.16 -3.06 12.29
N GLN A 143 -13.79 -2.51 13.44
CA GLN A 143 -14.61 -1.59 14.23
C GLN A 143 -14.32 -0.11 13.89
N LEU A 144 -13.30 0.16 13.07
CA LEU A 144 -12.99 1.52 12.67
C LEU A 144 -14.03 2.09 11.69
N HIS A 145 -14.21 3.40 11.72
CA HIS A 145 -15.05 4.11 10.74
C HIS A 145 -14.40 4.20 9.35
N VAL A 146 -13.07 4.00 9.25
CA VAL A 146 -12.32 4.00 7.98
C VAL A 146 -12.55 2.69 7.22
N ASN A 147 -12.58 2.77 5.88
CA ASN A 147 -12.61 1.57 5.05
C ASN A 147 -11.24 0.89 5.05
N ALA A 148 -11.05 -0.11 5.90
CA ALA A 148 -9.78 -0.83 6.01
C ALA A 148 -9.75 -2.07 5.10
N TYR A 149 -8.63 -2.28 4.39
CA TYR A 149 -8.42 -3.42 3.49
C TYR A 149 -7.08 -4.09 3.77
N ALA A 150 -7.09 -5.42 3.86
CA ALA A 150 -5.88 -6.23 3.80
C ALA A 150 -5.42 -6.34 2.34
N THR A 151 -4.11 -6.28 2.11
CA THR A 151 -3.53 -6.41 0.78
C THR A 151 -2.89 -7.77 0.60
N TYR A 152 -2.99 -8.34 -0.61
CA TYR A 152 -2.26 -9.52 -1.04
C TYR A 152 -1.39 -9.19 -2.26
N GLY A 153 -0.08 -9.37 -2.13
CA GLY A 153 0.91 -9.08 -3.16
C GLY A 153 2.33 -9.15 -2.61
N MET A 154 3.28 -8.89 -3.48
CA MET A 154 4.71 -8.90 -3.16
C MET A 154 5.44 -7.84 -4.01
N THR A 155 6.74 -7.68 -3.81
CA THR A 155 7.55 -6.73 -4.59
C THR A 155 7.49 -7.07 -6.09
N GLU A 156 7.56 -8.36 -6.43
CA GLU A 156 7.55 -8.86 -7.80
C GLU A 156 6.23 -8.61 -8.55
N THR A 157 5.12 -8.37 -7.81
CA THR A 157 3.83 -7.99 -8.39
C THR A 157 3.58 -6.47 -8.35
N CYS A 158 4.64 -5.67 -8.16
CA CYS A 158 4.54 -4.21 -8.01
C CYS A 158 3.57 -3.78 -6.92
N SER A 159 3.53 -4.45 -5.77
CA SER A 159 2.62 -4.28 -4.64
C SER A 159 1.44 -5.28 -4.69
N HIS A 160 0.24 -4.85 -4.27
CA HIS A 160 -0.90 -5.75 -4.15
C HIS A 160 -1.61 -5.99 -5.49
N VAL A 161 -2.11 -7.19 -5.64
CA VAL A 161 -2.93 -7.65 -6.78
C VAL A 161 -4.35 -8.03 -6.36
N ALA A 162 -4.59 -8.14 -5.06
CA ALA A 162 -5.91 -8.38 -4.49
C ALA A 162 -6.08 -7.64 -3.17
N LEU A 163 -7.32 -7.37 -2.83
CA LEU A 163 -7.75 -6.70 -1.60
C LEU A 163 -8.82 -7.53 -0.91
N SER A 164 -8.82 -7.51 0.41
CA SER A 164 -9.89 -8.07 1.25
C SER A 164 -10.36 -6.99 2.21
N ARG A 165 -11.64 -6.65 2.19
CA ARG A 165 -12.19 -5.74 3.20
C ARG A 165 -12.01 -6.35 4.59
N ILE A 166 -11.47 -5.57 5.51
CA ILE A 166 -11.31 -5.99 6.90
C ILE A 166 -12.66 -5.81 7.59
N ALA A 167 -13.36 -6.92 7.82
CA ALA A 167 -14.68 -6.99 8.43
C ALA A 167 -14.81 -8.26 9.26
N GLU A 168 -15.87 -8.35 10.05
CA GLU A 168 -16.30 -9.56 10.74
C GLU A 168 -17.68 -9.98 10.20
N PRO A 169 -17.84 -11.19 9.67
CA PRO A 169 -16.80 -12.21 9.45
C PRO A 169 -15.78 -11.84 8.39
N ALA A 170 -14.61 -12.51 8.43
CA ALA A 170 -13.53 -12.25 7.48
C ALA A 170 -13.98 -12.43 6.02
N GLN A 171 -13.63 -11.48 5.18
CA GLN A 171 -13.95 -11.50 3.75
C GLN A 171 -12.82 -12.16 2.94
N PRO A 172 -13.12 -12.81 1.80
CA PRO A 172 -12.10 -13.34 0.91
C PRO A 172 -11.30 -12.21 0.25
N PHE A 173 -10.12 -12.56 -0.28
CA PHE A 173 -9.39 -11.66 -1.17
C PHE A 173 -10.03 -11.65 -2.55
N GLU A 174 -10.29 -10.47 -3.06
CA GLU A 174 -10.80 -10.22 -4.40
C GLU A 174 -9.67 -9.68 -5.28
N ALA A 175 -9.43 -10.33 -6.42
CA ALA A 175 -8.43 -9.87 -7.37
C ALA A 175 -8.83 -8.52 -7.97
N LEU A 176 -7.87 -7.61 -8.14
CA LEU A 176 -8.09 -6.36 -8.87
C LEU A 176 -8.13 -6.65 -10.38
N PRO A 177 -9.28 -6.45 -11.07
CA PRO A 177 -9.36 -6.73 -12.50
C PRO A 177 -8.34 -5.91 -13.32
N PRO A 178 -7.64 -6.50 -14.30
CA PRO A 178 -7.87 -7.82 -14.93
C PRO A 178 -7.08 -9.00 -14.29
N VAL A 179 -6.54 -8.86 -13.10
CA VAL A 179 -5.79 -9.94 -12.43
C VAL A 179 -6.71 -11.14 -12.19
N THR A 180 -6.20 -12.33 -12.45
CA THR A 180 -6.87 -13.60 -12.15
C THR A 180 -5.95 -14.53 -11.39
N PHE A 181 -6.51 -15.37 -10.51
CA PHE A 181 -5.80 -16.43 -9.82
C PHE A 181 -6.10 -17.76 -10.48
N ALA A 182 -5.04 -18.59 -10.67
CA ALA A 182 -5.18 -19.96 -11.12
C ALA A 182 -4.59 -20.90 -10.06
N THR A 183 -5.29 -22.01 -9.79
CA THR A 183 -4.81 -23.07 -8.92
C THR A 183 -4.28 -24.21 -9.76
N PHE A 184 -3.03 -24.60 -9.53
CA PHE A 184 -2.43 -25.78 -10.17
C PHE A 184 -2.25 -26.88 -9.13
N ALA A 185 -2.82 -28.05 -9.39
CA ALA A 185 -2.57 -29.23 -8.59
C ALA A 185 -1.28 -29.91 -9.08
N PHE A 186 -0.25 -29.92 -8.25
CA PHE A 186 0.95 -30.74 -8.51
C PHE A 186 0.68 -32.16 -8.00
N GLN A 187 0.60 -33.14 -8.91
CA GLN A 187 0.68 -34.55 -8.50
C GLN A 187 2.11 -34.81 -8.05
N LYS A 188 2.30 -35.12 -6.77
CA LYS A 188 3.58 -35.69 -6.31
C LYS A 188 3.77 -37.04 -7.02
N LYS A 189 4.83 -37.14 -7.84
CA LYS A 189 5.33 -38.41 -8.34
C LYS A 189 5.98 -39.20 -7.23
#